data_e38a85c7cb312dd38d7a84f3eba3dcae
#
_entry.id   e38a85c7cb312dd38d7a84f3eba3dcae
#
_cell.length_a   1.000
_cell.length_b   1.000
_cell.length_c   1.000
_cell.angle_alpha   90.00
_cell.angle_beta   90.00
_cell.angle_gamma   90.00
#
_symmetry.space_group_name_H-M   'P 1'
#
loop_
_entity.id
_entity.type
_entity.pdbx_description
1 polymer ?
#
loop_
_entity_poly.entity_id
_entity_poly.type
_entity_poly.pdbx_seq_one_letter_code
_entity_poly.pdbx_strand_id
1 'polypeptide(L)'
;LKNIRSKKNSQNGEGICQQCLEFIGRITLSLRMTVRTRFAPSPTGYLHVGGARTALFNWLYARQHGGKFILRIEDTDEKRNTEEARQVIYDGLKWIGIDWDEGPDKGGPFGPYQQSERTDIYGKYLAQLEAAGHVYEDAGSIRFRSPRKSVVVEDIVCGRIEFDMSNPATHPDMTIRRPDGSYIFHFVNVVDDIEMQLTHVIRGEDHLSNTPKHVELYNALGVTPPKFAHIPLILNSEGKKLSKRDGGSSITYFMDNGYTPEAVANYLCLLGWSPGDNRERLSIEEILPIFGLDKINRRNAIFDLDKCFWLNGQHILSMSLARFAELAKPFVDKAGIPYGTEEALMPALAIVKAKVKHLSDVPDWIGFLFTDEYAFDPDAVEKSLNKPGATGRLEALGAKLATISDWTHVTVEAALKETAAILGVKTGELVHPARVAVSGRSVGPGLYEMFEVLGKERTLARFEKAKAQAAN
;
A
#
# COMPACT_ATOMS: atom_id res chain seq x y z
N LEU A 1 -17.86 39.85 30.51
CA LEU A 1 -19.31 39.91 30.16
C LEU A 1 -20.09 40.89 31.07
N LYS A 2 -19.45 41.91 31.62
CA LYS A 2 -20.13 43.05 32.31
C LYS A 2 -19.41 44.30 31.90
N ASN A 3 -19.83 44.97 30.86
CA ASN A 3 -19.63 46.38 30.53
C ASN A 3 -19.85 46.68 29.02
N ILE A 4 -20.96 46.16 28.44
CA ILE A 4 -21.53 46.75 27.21
C ILE A 4 -23.05 46.77 27.37
N ARG A 5 -23.53 47.71 28.22
CA ARG A 5 -24.90 48.17 28.24
C ARG A 5 -24.89 49.66 28.52
N SER A 6 -24.89 50.44 27.45
CA SER A 6 -25.59 51.73 27.37
C SER A 6 -25.14 52.45 26.10
N LYS A 7 -25.94 52.33 25.07
CA LYS A 7 -26.38 53.41 24.17
C LYS A 7 -27.39 52.83 23.18
N LYS A 8 -28.67 52.96 23.52
CA LYS A 8 -29.75 52.89 22.54
C LYS A 8 -29.68 54.14 21.70
N ASN A 9 -29.63 54.01 20.38
CA ASN A 9 -30.40 54.82 19.45
C ASN A 9 -30.55 54.12 18.10
N SER A 10 -31.75 53.79 17.85
CA SER A 10 -32.61 53.70 16.66
C SER A 10 -31.96 53.61 15.26
N GLN A 11 -32.51 52.66 14.54
CA GLN A 11 -32.65 52.50 13.09
C GLN A 11 -31.47 51.82 12.35
N ASN A 12 -31.81 50.67 11.89
CA ASN A 12 -31.42 49.92 10.70
C ASN A 12 -30.85 48.53 11.01
N GLY A 13 -31.40 47.58 10.26
CA GLY A 13 -31.14 46.14 10.20
C GLY A 13 -29.81 45.64 10.77
N GLU A 14 -29.89 44.72 11.68
CA GLU A 14 -28.75 44.06 12.30
C GLU A 14 -27.98 43.21 11.26
N GLY A 15 -27.11 43.86 10.51
CA GLY A 15 -26.03 43.18 9.83
C GLY A 15 -24.95 42.83 10.85
N ILE A 16 -24.73 41.54 11.14
CA ILE A 16 -23.57 41.12 11.90
C ILE A 16 -22.34 41.62 11.12
N CYS A 17 -21.53 42.48 11.78
CA CYS A 17 -20.31 43.03 11.19
C CYS A 17 -19.44 41.91 10.62
N GLN A 18 -18.96 42.08 9.38
CA GLN A 18 -18.11 41.08 8.67
C GLN A 18 -16.89 40.69 9.50
N GLN A 19 -16.33 41.62 10.29
CA GLN A 19 -15.25 41.33 11.25
C GLN A 19 -15.70 40.43 12.40
N CYS A 20 -16.95 40.50 12.85
CA CYS A 20 -17.51 39.59 13.86
C CYS A 20 -17.74 38.21 13.26
N LEU A 21 -18.15 38.10 12.00
CA LEU A 21 -18.26 36.82 11.29
C LEU A 21 -16.89 36.18 11.04
N GLU A 22 -15.89 36.98 10.69
CA GLU A 22 -14.50 36.49 10.54
C GLU A 22 -13.89 36.09 11.89
N PHE A 23 -14.18 36.85 12.96
CA PHE A 23 -13.72 36.54 14.31
C PHE A 23 -14.43 35.30 14.89
N ILE A 24 -15.74 35.13 14.68
CA ILE A 24 -16.50 33.92 15.00
C ILE A 24 -16.02 32.75 14.11
N GLY A 25 -15.77 33.00 12.84
CA GLY A 25 -15.18 32.00 11.92
C GLY A 25 -13.79 31.54 12.35
N ARG A 26 -12.94 32.45 12.82
CA ARG A 26 -11.61 32.13 13.38
C ARG A 26 -11.68 31.39 14.73
N ILE A 27 -12.63 31.77 15.59
CA ILE A 27 -12.88 31.08 16.88
C ILE A 27 -13.47 29.68 16.62
N THR A 28 -14.40 29.52 15.69
CA THR A 28 -14.93 28.20 15.33
C THR A 28 -13.92 27.33 14.61
N LEU A 29 -12.98 27.89 13.84
CA LEU A 29 -11.85 27.15 13.28
C LEU A 29 -10.83 26.74 14.36
N SER A 30 -10.62 27.60 15.39
CA SER A 30 -9.71 27.32 16.52
C SER A 30 -10.25 26.28 17.51
N LEU A 31 -11.57 25.98 17.47
CA LEU A 31 -12.21 24.98 18.34
C LEU A 31 -12.46 23.62 17.66
N ARG A 32 -12.10 23.44 16.40
CA ARG A 32 -12.07 22.11 15.80
C ARG A 32 -10.87 21.35 16.37
N MET A 33 -11.15 20.42 17.29
CA MET A 33 -10.12 19.46 17.71
C MET A 33 -9.49 18.84 16.47
N THR A 34 -8.17 18.96 16.36
CA THR A 34 -7.41 18.35 15.28
C THR A 34 -7.70 16.85 15.27
N VAL A 35 -8.07 16.30 14.12
CA VAL A 35 -8.27 14.85 13.96
C VAL A 35 -6.97 14.14 14.28
N ARG A 36 -7.04 13.16 15.18
CA ARG A 36 -5.90 12.32 15.57
C ARG A 36 -6.31 10.86 15.46
N THR A 37 -5.62 10.11 14.62
CA THR A 37 -5.81 8.68 14.40
C THR A 37 -4.52 7.93 14.69
N ARG A 38 -4.57 6.62 14.82
CA ARG A 38 -3.38 5.81 15.07
C ARG A 38 -3.43 4.46 14.35
N PHE A 39 -2.26 3.99 13.97
CA PHE A 39 -2.00 2.58 13.75
C PHE A 39 -1.18 2.04 14.92
N ALA A 40 -1.64 0.94 15.50
CA ALA A 40 -1.07 0.38 16.73
C ALA A 40 -0.73 -1.11 16.54
N PRO A 41 0.32 -1.42 15.74
CA PRO A 41 0.70 -2.81 15.49
C PRO A 41 1.50 -3.41 16.64
N SER A 42 1.28 -4.72 16.88
CA SER A 42 2.22 -5.53 17.66
C SER A 42 3.31 -6.03 16.70
N PRO A 43 4.61 -5.84 17.02
CA PRO A 43 5.72 -6.22 16.13
C PRO A 43 5.99 -7.74 16.18
N THR A 44 5.11 -8.52 15.56
CA THR A 44 5.16 -10.00 15.57
C THR A 44 5.66 -10.59 14.24
N GLY A 45 6.36 -9.81 13.41
CA GLY A 45 7.10 -10.28 12.24
C GLY A 45 6.71 -9.63 10.91
N TYR A 46 5.45 -9.64 10.49
CA TYR A 46 5.06 -9.14 9.16
C TYR A 46 3.97 -8.07 9.24
N LEU A 47 4.06 -7.06 8.37
CA LEU A 47 2.94 -6.17 8.13
C LEU A 47 1.92 -6.90 7.25
N HIS A 48 0.87 -7.44 7.88
CA HIS A 48 -0.21 -8.13 7.19
C HIS A 48 -1.07 -7.14 6.40
N VAL A 49 -1.61 -7.56 5.26
CA VAL A 49 -2.51 -6.77 4.40
C VAL A 49 -3.63 -6.09 5.19
N GLY A 50 -4.25 -6.80 6.15
CA GLY A 50 -5.28 -6.20 7.02
C GLY A 50 -4.76 -5.07 7.90
N GLY A 51 -3.55 -5.20 8.45
CA GLY A 51 -2.87 -4.14 9.21
C GLY A 51 -2.51 -2.96 8.33
N ALA A 52 -1.92 -3.21 7.15
CA ALA A 52 -1.57 -2.18 6.18
C ALA A 52 -2.79 -1.39 5.71
N ARG A 53 -3.93 -2.06 5.42
CA ARG A 53 -5.20 -1.39 5.11
C ARG A 53 -5.70 -0.54 6.27
N THR A 54 -5.63 -1.05 7.50
CA THR A 54 -6.01 -0.29 8.69
C THR A 54 -5.15 0.95 8.85
N ALA A 55 -3.83 0.84 8.68
CA ALA A 55 -2.91 1.98 8.69
C ALA A 55 -3.28 3.00 7.61
N LEU A 56 -3.50 2.53 6.38
CA LEU A 56 -3.85 3.38 5.24
C LEU A 56 -5.15 4.17 5.47
N PHE A 57 -6.20 3.53 6.00
CA PHE A 57 -7.47 4.20 6.29
C PHE A 57 -7.34 5.25 7.41
N ASN A 58 -6.56 4.97 8.45
CA ASN A 58 -6.23 5.93 9.51
C ASN A 58 -5.45 7.12 8.94
N TRP A 59 -4.45 6.85 8.11
CA TRP A 59 -3.62 7.87 7.46
C TRP A 59 -4.45 8.74 6.52
N LEU A 60 -5.23 8.15 5.62
CA LEU A 60 -6.12 8.87 4.70
C LEU A 60 -7.09 9.78 5.45
N TYR A 61 -7.71 9.27 6.51
CA TYR A 61 -8.66 10.05 7.29
C TYR A 61 -7.98 11.24 7.99
N ALA A 62 -6.80 11.02 8.57
CA ALA A 62 -6.02 12.09 9.18
C ALA A 62 -5.61 13.14 8.15
N ARG A 63 -5.04 12.73 7.02
CA ARG A 63 -4.58 13.66 5.96
C ARG A 63 -5.72 14.46 5.37
N GLN A 64 -6.86 13.84 5.08
CA GLN A 64 -8.05 14.51 4.54
C GLN A 64 -8.55 15.64 5.46
N HIS A 65 -8.42 15.47 6.78
CA HIS A 65 -8.89 16.43 7.76
C HIS A 65 -7.79 17.38 8.28
N GLY A 66 -6.61 17.38 7.68
CA GLY A 66 -5.47 18.16 8.16
C GLY A 66 -5.02 17.75 9.56
N GLY A 67 -5.25 16.50 9.93
CA GLY A 67 -5.00 15.92 11.25
C GLY A 67 -3.63 15.27 11.39
N LYS A 68 -3.48 14.47 12.44
CA LYS A 68 -2.26 13.75 12.80
C LYS A 68 -2.48 12.24 12.74
N PHE A 69 -1.54 11.53 12.12
CA PHE A 69 -1.48 10.08 12.10
C PHE A 69 -0.32 9.61 12.97
N ILE A 70 -0.61 8.76 13.96
CA ILE A 70 0.32 8.31 15.00
C ILE A 70 0.64 6.83 14.78
N LEU A 71 1.92 6.50 14.84
CA LEU A 71 2.37 5.11 14.92
C LEU A 71 2.70 4.78 16.36
N ARG A 72 1.97 3.82 16.96
CA ARG A 72 2.21 3.30 18.30
C ARG A 72 2.58 1.84 18.24
N ILE A 73 3.69 1.45 18.87
CA ILE A 73 4.12 0.05 18.92
C ILE A 73 3.56 -0.62 20.18
N GLU A 74 2.78 -1.70 20.00
CA GLU A 74 2.19 -2.49 21.06
C GLU A 74 3.07 -3.72 21.36
N ASP A 75 4.11 -3.53 22.14
CA ASP A 75 5.17 -4.48 22.43
C ASP A 75 5.17 -5.01 23.86
N THR A 76 4.01 -5.04 24.50
CA THR A 76 3.87 -5.57 25.88
C THR A 76 4.21 -7.06 26.04
N ASP A 77 4.28 -7.83 24.97
CA ASP A 77 4.75 -9.22 24.94
C ASP A 77 6.21 -9.27 24.43
N GLU A 78 7.17 -9.03 25.34
CA GLU A 78 8.61 -8.96 25.04
C GLU A 78 9.17 -10.20 24.31
N LYS A 79 8.56 -11.38 24.50
CA LYS A 79 9.04 -12.63 23.90
C LYS A 79 8.83 -12.71 22.38
N ARG A 80 7.93 -11.90 21.84
CA ARG A 80 7.55 -11.90 20.41
C ARG A 80 8.00 -10.66 19.66
N ASN A 81 8.57 -9.68 20.34
CA ASN A 81 8.87 -8.38 19.79
C ASN A 81 10.37 -8.26 19.51
N THR A 82 10.76 -8.23 18.25
CA THR A 82 12.15 -8.03 17.83
C THR A 82 12.30 -6.71 17.09
N GLU A 83 13.52 -6.16 17.06
CA GLU A 83 13.83 -4.95 16.31
C GLU A 83 13.61 -5.16 14.81
N GLU A 84 13.97 -6.36 14.30
CA GLU A 84 13.76 -6.72 12.89
C GLU A 84 12.28 -6.71 12.53
N ALA A 85 11.40 -7.21 13.43
CA ALA A 85 9.96 -7.20 13.20
C ALA A 85 9.39 -5.77 13.17
N ARG A 86 9.94 -4.87 13.97
CA ARG A 86 9.61 -3.44 13.99
C ARG A 86 10.04 -2.77 12.68
N GLN A 87 11.26 -3.03 12.23
CA GLN A 87 11.79 -2.48 10.99
C GLN A 87 10.95 -2.92 9.78
N VAL A 88 10.52 -4.18 9.72
CA VAL A 88 9.62 -4.68 8.65
C VAL A 88 8.30 -3.90 8.61
N ILE A 89 7.75 -3.51 9.76
CA ILE A 89 6.54 -2.67 9.81
C ILE A 89 6.84 -1.28 9.23
N TYR A 90 7.93 -0.64 9.64
CA TYR A 90 8.32 0.68 9.16
C TYR A 90 8.57 0.69 7.66
N ASP A 91 9.33 -0.29 7.16
CA ASP A 91 9.65 -0.41 5.74
C ASP A 91 8.40 -0.67 4.90
N GLY A 92 7.51 -1.56 5.37
CA GLY A 92 6.26 -1.85 4.70
C GLY A 92 5.32 -0.65 4.62
N LEU A 93 5.19 0.13 5.71
CA LEU A 93 4.38 1.36 5.72
C LEU A 93 4.98 2.43 4.80
N LYS A 94 6.28 2.68 4.89
CA LYS A 94 6.99 3.64 4.01
C LYS A 94 6.87 3.24 2.55
N TRP A 95 7.01 1.95 2.26
CA TRP A 95 6.92 1.45 0.89
C TRP A 95 5.55 1.71 0.25
N ILE A 96 4.43 1.55 0.99
CA ILE A 96 3.09 1.88 0.46
C ILE A 96 2.76 3.38 0.55
N GLY A 97 3.75 4.22 0.87
CA GLY A 97 3.60 5.68 0.91
C GLY A 97 2.97 6.24 2.18
N ILE A 98 2.92 5.47 3.26
CA ILE A 98 2.40 5.94 4.55
C ILE A 98 3.55 6.50 5.39
N ASP A 99 3.47 7.78 5.71
CA ASP A 99 4.27 8.45 6.71
C ASP A 99 3.44 8.73 7.97
N TRP A 100 4.08 8.87 9.12
CA TRP A 100 3.43 9.22 10.38
C TRP A 100 4.00 10.51 10.95
N ASP A 101 3.16 11.23 11.72
CA ASP A 101 3.53 12.50 12.31
C ASP A 101 4.27 12.31 13.64
N GLU A 102 3.85 11.29 14.40
CA GLU A 102 4.34 10.95 15.74
C GLU A 102 4.57 9.44 15.82
N GLY A 103 5.63 9.02 16.47
CA GLY A 103 5.96 7.60 16.60
C GLY A 103 7.29 7.37 17.33
N PRO A 104 7.71 6.11 17.54
CA PRO A 104 8.93 5.80 18.28
C PRO A 104 10.20 6.41 17.69
N ASP A 105 10.29 6.46 16.35
CA ASP A 105 11.43 7.00 15.60
C ASP A 105 11.38 8.52 15.41
N LYS A 106 10.17 9.11 15.44
CA LYS A 106 9.98 10.55 15.23
C LYS A 106 9.77 11.34 16.51
N GLY A 107 9.41 10.65 17.59
CA GLY A 107 8.98 11.32 18.82
C GLY A 107 7.64 12.02 18.67
N GLY A 108 7.38 13.01 19.52
CA GLY A 108 6.17 13.82 19.56
C GLY A 108 5.80 14.25 20.97
N PRO A 109 4.72 15.06 21.13
CA PRO A 109 4.36 15.67 22.41
C PRO A 109 3.80 14.68 23.45
N PHE A 110 3.40 13.48 23.04
CA PHE A 110 2.70 12.49 23.88
C PHE A 110 3.49 11.17 24.02
N GLY A 111 4.78 11.21 23.73
CA GLY A 111 5.67 10.06 23.89
C GLY A 111 5.83 9.56 25.33
N PRO A 112 6.46 8.41 25.47
CA PRO A 112 6.94 7.50 24.41
C PRO A 112 5.79 6.83 23.65
N TYR A 113 6.07 6.39 22.40
CA TYR A 113 5.08 5.75 21.51
C TYR A 113 5.25 4.22 21.43
N GLN A 114 5.91 3.65 22.41
CA GLN A 114 6.16 2.23 22.60
C GLN A 114 5.61 1.82 23.95
N GLN A 115 4.74 0.81 23.99
CA GLN A 115 3.99 0.48 25.21
C GLN A 115 4.88 -0.02 26.35
N SER A 116 5.96 -0.73 26.06
CA SER A 116 6.93 -1.19 27.06
C SER A 116 7.58 -0.06 27.86
N GLU A 117 7.64 1.16 27.30
CA GLU A 117 8.24 2.34 27.94
C GLU A 117 7.23 3.18 28.75
N ARG A 118 5.96 2.74 28.87
CA ARG A 118 4.84 3.55 29.42
C ARG A 118 4.32 3.06 30.78
N THR A 119 5.00 2.13 31.42
CA THR A 119 4.56 1.49 32.67
C THR A 119 4.19 2.50 33.76
N ASP A 120 4.95 3.59 33.92
CA ASP A 120 4.68 4.64 34.90
C ASP A 120 3.37 5.41 34.59
N ILE A 121 3.05 5.59 33.31
CA ILE A 121 1.80 6.22 32.89
C ILE A 121 0.64 5.31 33.26
N TYR A 122 0.74 4.02 32.97
CA TYR A 122 -0.29 3.03 33.34
C TYR A 122 -0.50 2.99 34.85
N GLY A 123 0.56 3.07 35.65
CA GLY A 123 0.49 3.13 37.12
C GLY A 123 -0.31 4.32 37.62
N LYS A 124 -0.15 5.50 37.02
CA LYS A 124 -0.94 6.71 37.36
C LYS A 124 -2.43 6.53 37.10
N TYR A 125 -2.80 5.98 35.94
CA TYR A 125 -4.21 5.73 35.59
C TYR A 125 -4.83 4.61 36.44
N LEU A 126 -4.07 3.59 36.78
CA LEU A 126 -4.52 2.56 37.73
C LEU A 126 -4.84 3.18 39.10
N ALA A 127 -3.95 4.04 39.63
CA ALA A 127 -4.18 4.72 40.93
C ALA A 127 -5.44 5.60 40.90
N GLN A 128 -5.78 6.23 39.73
CA GLN A 128 -7.05 6.96 39.58
C GLN A 128 -8.26 6.03 39.71
N LEU A 129 -8.22 4.86 39.05
CA LEU A 129 -9.30 3.87 39.13
C LEU A 129 -9.44 3.28 40.54
N GLU A 130 -8.32 3.07 41.27
CA GLU A 130 -8.28 2.62 42.69
C GLU A 130 -8.94 3.67 43.58
N ALA A 131 -8.53 4.92 43.49
CA ALA A 131 -9.09 6.03 44.24
C ALA A 131 -10.59 6.24 44.02
N ALA A 132 -11.07 5.96 42.80
CA ALA A 132 -12.48 6.04 42.43
C ALA A 132 -13.29 4.76 42.80
N GLY A 133 -12.65 3.70 43.32
CA GLY A 133 -13.30 2.44 43.68
C GLY A 133 -13.72 1.58 42.50
N HIS A 134 -13.15 1.82 41.30
CA HIS A 134 -13.50 1.09 40.08
C HIS A 134 -12.75 -0.22 39.89
N VAL A 135 -11.82 -0.53 40.76
CA VAL A 135 -11.02 -1.77 40.71
C VAL A 135 -11.02 -2.53 42.05
N TYR A 136 -10.62 -3.78 42.00
CA TYR A 136 -10.41 -4.62 43.21
C TYR A 136 -9.35 -5.68 42.92
N GLU A 137 -8.75 -6.22 43.99
CA GLU A 137 -7.78 -7.31 43.89
C GLU A 137 -8.51 -8.67 43.92
N ASP A 138 -8.10 -9.56 43.02
CA ASP A 138 -8.55 -10.94 42.94
C ASP A 138 -7.39 -11.86 42.58
N ALA A 139 -6.97 -12.71 43.52
CA ALA A 139 -5.86 -13.66 43.37
C ALA A 139 -4.56 -13.01 42.83
N GLY A 140 -4.20 -11.84 43.37
CA GLY A 140 -3.01 -11.07 42.99
C GLY A 140 -3.14 -10.28 41.69
N SER A 141 -4.26 -10.40 40.96
CA SER A 141 -4.59 -9.58 39.80
C SER A 141 -5.42 -8.38 40.25
N ILE A 142 -5.23 -7.25 39.57
CA ILE A 142 -6.17 -6.12 39.70
C ILE A 142 -7.20 -6.22 38.58
N ARG A 143 -8.49 -6.20 38.99
CA ARG A 143 -9.64 -6.30 38.11
C ARG A 143 -10.46 -5.02 38.07
N PHE A 144 -10.97 -4.67 36.91
CA PHE A 144 -11.93 -3.58 36.73
C PHE A 144 -13.35 -4.06 37.04
N ARG A 145 -14.04 -3.35 37.91
CA ARG A 145 -15.43 -3.60 38.28
C ARG A 145 -16.36 -3.03 37.22
N SER A 146 -16.87 -3.87 36.32
CA SER A 146 -17.86 -3.44 35.32
C SER A 146 -19.12 -2.88 35.98
N PRO A 147 -19.66 -1.74 35.50
CA PRO A 147 -20.92 -1.17 35.99
C PRO A 147 -22.16 -2.01 35.76
N ARG A 148 -22.07 -3.07 34.98
CA ARG A 148 -23.17 -4.01 34.66
C ARG A 148 -24.38 -3.33 33.98
N LYS A 149 -24.11 -2.38 33.08
CA LYS A 149 -25.11 -1.65 32.32
C LYS A 149 -24.90 -1.87 30.83
N SER A 150 -25.97 -1.73 30.04
CA SER A 150 -25.83 -1.71 28.59
C SER A 150 -24.90 -0.58 28.15
N VAL A 151 -24.07 -0.86 27.15
CA VAL A 151 -23.17 0.10 26.50
C VAL A 151 -23.59 0.28 25.05
N VAL A 152 -23.91 1.52 24.69
CA VAL A 152 -24.22 1.90 23.31
C VAL A 152 -22.96 2.44 22.64
N VAL A 153 -22.65 1.89 21.47
CA VAL A 153 -21.55 2.33 20.61
C VAL A 153 -22.15 2.88 19.31
N GLU A 154 -21.93 4.16 19.04
CA GLU A 154 -22.25 4.79 17.76
C GLU A 154 -21.01 4.62 16.84
N ASP A 155 -20.98 3.51 16.09
CA ASP A 155 -19.87 3.21 15.19
C ASP A 155 -20.11 3.83 13.81
N ILE A 156 -19.08 4.48 13.24
CA ILE A 156 -19.22 5.17 11.95
C ILE A 156 -19.52 4.19 10.81
N VAL A 157 -18.94 2.99 10.85
CA VAL A 157 -19.08 1.97 9.81
C VAL A 157 -20.21 0.99 10.14
N CYS A 158 -20.19 0.41 11.34
CA CYS A 158 -21.15 -0.61 11.75
C CYS A 158 -22.52 -0.03 12.17
N GLY A 159 -22.59 1.28 12.45
CA GLY A 159 -23.80 1.95 12.95
C GLY A 159 -23.98 1.79 14.44
N ARG A 160 -25.19 2.05 14.93
CA ARG A 160 -25.53 1.94 16.35
C ARG A 160 -25.62 0.49 16.80
N ILE A 161 -24.83 0.13 17.83
CA ILE A 161 -24.82 -1.20 18.42
C ILE A 161 -24.98 -1.05 19.94
N GLU A 162 -25.86 -1.85 20.51
CA GLU A 162 -26.06 -1.92 21.97
C GLU A 162 -25.55 -3.27 22.49
N PHE A 163 -24.65 -3.20 23.46
CA PHE A 163 -24.07 -4.38 24.13
C PHE A 163 -24.65 -4.50 25.54
N ASP A 164 -25.29 -5.62 25.82
CA ASP A 164 -25.74 -5.94 27.18
C ASP A 164 -24.58 -6.48 28.02
N MET A 165 -24.05 -5.62 28.90
CA MET A 165 -22.94 -5.95 29.81
C MET A 165 -23.41 -6.43 31.20
N SER A 166 -24.72 -6.64 31.39
CA SER A 166 -25.32 -6.94 32.70
C SER A 166 -24.94 -8.32 33.26
N ASN A 167 -24.72 -9.29 32.38
CA ASN A 167 -24.47 -10.68 32.79
C ASN A 167 -22.96 -10.92 33.02
N PRO A 168 -22.50 -11.15 34.28
CA PRO A 168 -21.09 -11.40 34.59
C PRO A 168 -20.54 -12.73 34.04
N ALA A 169 -21.40 -13.68 33.70
CA ALA A 169 -20.95 -14.94 33.12
C ALA A 169 -20.48 -14.80 31.67
N THR A 170 -21.13 -13.91 30.89
CA THR A 170 -20.76 -13.63 29.51
C THR A 170 -19.78 -12.44 29.41
N HIS A 171 -19.85 -11.52 30.35
CA HIS A 171 -19.00 -10.33 30.42
C HIS A 171 -18.30 -10.24 31.80
N PRO A 172 -17.32 -11.11 32.08
CA PRO A 172 -16.61 -11.06 33.36
C PRO A 172 -15.84 -9.74 33.52
N ASP A 173 -15.58 -9.37 34.79
CA ASP A 173 -14.73 -8.23 35.10
C ASP A 173 -13.36 -8.42 34.46
N MET A 174 -12.91 -7.39 33.73
CA MET A 174 -11.65 -7.48 33.00
C MET A 174 -10.45 -7.33 33.95
N THR A 175 -9.42 -8.09 33.71
CA THR A 175 -8.14 -7.89 34.37
C THR A 175 -7.49 -6.59 33.84
N ILE A 176 -6.96 -5.77 34.72
CA ILE A 176 -6.18 -4.55 34.42
C ILE A 176 -4.69 -4.88 34.50
N ARG A 177 -4.27 -5.51 35.63
CA ARG A 177 -2.87 -5.89 35.89
C ARG A 177 -2.81 -7.33 36.38
N ARG A 178 -1.87 -8.09 35.85
CA ARG A 178 -1.60 -9.48 36.26
C ARG A 178 -0.79 -9.54 37.57
N PRO A 179 -0.69 -10.73 38.19
CA PRO A 179 0.15 -10.90 39.41
C PRO A 179 1.63 -10.62 39.17
N ASP A 180 2.13 -10.80 37.94
CA ASP A 180 3.50 -10.48 37.54
C ASP A 180 3.77 -8.99 37.34
N GLY A 181 2.74 -8.14 37.51
CA GLY A 181 2.82 -6.69 37.35
C GLY A 181 2.51 -6.22 35.95
N SER A 182 2.38 -7.10 34.94
CA SER A 182 2.11 -6.72 33.56
C SER A 182 0.68 -6.23 33.37
N TYR A 183 0.51 -5.17 32.56
CA TYR A 183 -0.79 -4.61 32.23
C TYR A 183 -1.43 -5.32 31.03
N ILE A 184 -2.76 -5.31 30.98
CA ILE A 184 -3.55 -5.99 29.94
C ILE A 184 -3.89 -5.02 28.79
N PHE A 185 -3.92 -5.56 27.59
CA PHE A 185 -4.24 -4.86 26.33
C PHE A 185 -5.40 -3.84 26.43
N HIS A 186 -6.54 -4.22 27.02
CA HIS A 186 -7.70 -3.33 27.10
C HIS A 186 -7.41 -2.04 27.82
N PHE A 187 -6.70 -2.14 28.94
CA PHE A 187 -6.36 -1.00 29.78
C PHE A 187 -5.28 -0.12 29.12
N VAL A 188 -4.16 -0.70 28.70
CA VAL A 188 -3.06 0.06 28.11
C VAL A 188 -3.51 0.76 26.83
N ASN A 189 -4.35 0.11 26.00
CA ASN A 189 -4.86 0.68 24.78
C ASN A 189 -5.71 1.93 25.05
N VAL A 190 -6.61 1.89 26.04
CA VAL A 190 -7.45 3.04 26.42
C VAL A 190 -6.60 4.17 27.01
N VAL A 191 -5.66 3.87 27.91
CA VAL A 191 -4.77 4.88 28.51
C VAL A 191 -3.95 5.57 27.42
N ASP A 192 -3.39 4.82 26.49
CA ASP A 192 -2.60 5.38 25.40
C ASP A 192 -3.45 6.25 24.47
N ASP A 193 -4.66 5.81 24.14
CA ASP A 193 -5.58 6.59 23.31
C ASP A 193 -5.99 7.91 23.99
N ILE A 194 -6.14 7.91 25.33
CA ILE A 194 -6.38 9.14 26.13
C ILE A 194 -5.16 10.06 26.08
N GLU A 195 -3.99 9.55 26.47
CA GLU A 195 -2.75 10.33 26.58
C GLU A 195 -2.34 10.94 25.23
N MET A 196 -2.48 10.17 24.15
CA MET A 196 -2.18 10.62 22.79
C MET A 196 -3.31 11.45 22.19
N GLN A 197 -4.38 11.74 22.94
CA GLN A 197 -5.53 12.58 22.56
C GLN A 197 -6.20 12.10 21.25
N LEU A 198 -6.41 10.81 21.12
CA LEU A 198 -7.02 10.26 19.92
C LEU A 198 -8.49 10.67 19.80
N THR A 199 -8.88 11.14 18.63
CA THR A 199 -10.25 11.55 18.32
C THR A 199 -11.05 10.46 17.63
N HIS A 200 -10.35 9.58 16.91
CA HIS A 200 -10.95 8.48 16.14
C HIS A 200 -10.13 7.20 16.32
N VAL A 201 -10.83 6.11 16.59
CA VAL A 201 -10.27 4.75 16.67
C VAL A 201 -10.80 3.97 15.48
N ILE A 202 -9.99 3.89 14.40
CA ILE A 202 -10.28 3.12 13.19
C ILE A 202 -9.48 1.82 13.28
N ARG A 203 -10.17 0.65 13.32
CA ARG A 203 -9.53 -0.66 13.52
C ARG A 203 -10.36 -1.79 12.92
N GLY A 204 -9.82 -3.00 12.87
CA GLY A 204 -10.53 -4.17 12.38
C GLY A 204 -11.78 -4.51 13.20
N GLU A 205 -12.81 -5.03 12.55
CA GLU A 205 -14.07 -5.48 13.15
C GLU A 205 -13.88 -6.57 14.20
N ASP A 206 -12.81 -7.35 14.14
CA ASP A 206 -12.45 -8.34 15.15
C ASP A 206 -12.24 -7.72 16.57
N HIS A 207 -12.07 -6.41 16.66
CA HIS A 207 -12.02 -5.67 17.91
C HIS A 207 -13.37 -5.08 18.34
N LEU A 208 -14.45 -5.26 17.60
CA LEU A 208 -15.76 -4.67 17.91
C LEU A 208 -16.30 -5.13 19.28
N SER A 209 -16.15 -6.41 19.61
CA SER A 209 -16.52 -6.96 20.92
C SER A 209 -15.69 -6.44 22.11
N ASN A 210 -14.53 -5.82 21.85
CA ASN A 210 -13.70 -5.18 22.86
C ASN A 210 -14.17 -3.77 23.20
N THR A 211 -14.89 -3.13 22.28
CA THR A 211 -15.28 -1.71 22.37
C THR A 211 -16.13 -1.39 23.60
N PRO A 212 -17.13 -2.18 24.01
CA PRO A 212 -17.90 -1.86 25.22
C PRO A 212 -17.03 -1.83 26.48
N LYS A 213 -16.02 -2.72 26.62
CA LYS A 213 -15.06 -2.70 27.71
C LYS A 213 -14.19 -1.43 27.72
N HIS A 214 -13.78 -0.98 26.52
CA HIS A 214 -13.03 0.27 26.39
C HIS A 214 -13.90 1.48 26.78
N VAL A 215 -15.19 1.52 26.34
CA VAL A 215 -16.11 2.58 26.73
C VAL A 215 -16.35 2.62 28.25
N GLU A 216 -16.47 1.48 28.91
CA GLU A 216 -16.55 1.42 30.38
C GLU A 216 -15.30 2.03 31.05
N LEU A 217 -14.10 1.74 30.52
CA LEU A 217 -12.85 2.33 31.05
C LEU A 217 -12.77 3.85 30.82
N TYR A 218 -13.11 4.33 29.61
CA TYR A 218 -13.18 5.77 29.34
C TYR A 218 -14.10 6.48 30.33
N ASN A 219 -15.30 5.92 30.54
CA ASN A 219 -16.29 6.49 31.46
C ASN A 219 -15.80 6.47 32.90
N ALA A 220 -15.14 5.40 33.36
CA ALA A 220 -14.60 5.30 34.70
C ALA A 220 -13.44 6.28 34.95
N LEU A 221 -12.70 6.63 33.92
CA LEU A 221 -11.64 7.65 33.94
C LEU A 221 -12.18 9.08 33.71
N GLY A 222 -13.50 9.25 33.53
CA GLY A 222 -14.11 10.55 33.32
C GLY A 222 -13.81 11.19 31.96
N VAL A 223 -13.41 10.40 30.97
CA VAL A 223 -13.02 10.85 29.63
C VAL A 223 -14.09 10.45 28.61
N THR A 224 -14.45 11.36 27.72
CA THR A 224 -15.33 11.03 26.59
C THR A 224 -14.64 10.10 25.62
N PRO A 225 -15.23 8.92 25.30
CA PRO A 225 -14.65 8.03 24.30
C PRO A 225 -14.43 8.69 22.93
N PRO A 226 -13.39 8.29 22.18
CA PRO A 226 -13.21 8.70 20.80
C PRO A 226 -14.34 8.15 19.93
N LYS A 227 -14.46 8.64 18.69
CA LYS A 227 -15.35 8.06 17.70
C LYS A 227 -14.74 6.73 17.22
N PHE A 228 -15.57 5.70 17.14
CA PHE A 228 -15.16 4.37 16.66
C PHE A 228 -15.55 4.15 15.20
N ALA A 229 -14.70 3.47 14.47
CA ALA A 229 -14.97 2.97 13.12
C ALA A 229 -14.35 1.57 12.98
N HIS A 230 -15.19 0.54 12.98
CA HIS A 230 -14.74 -0.84 12.82
C HIS A 230 -14.87 -1.25 11.35
N ILE A 231 -13.71 -1.45 10.70
CA ILE A 231 -13.63 -1.81 9.29
C ILE A 231 -13.74 -3.32 9.10
N PRO A 232 -14.43 -3.80 8.04
CA PRO A 232 -14.72 -5.22 7.86
C PRO A 232 -13.44 -6.05 7.69
N LEU A 233 -13.55 -7.36 7.93
CA LEU A 233 -12.44 -8.28 7.75
C LEU A 233 -12.09 -8.44 6.27
N ILE A 234 -10.86 -8.88 6.02
CA ILE A 234 -10.43 -9.37 4.71
C ILE A 234 -10.45 -10.90 4.78
N LEU A 235 -11.23 -11.50 3.89
CA LEU A 235 -11.38 -12.94 3.77
C LEU A 235 -10.64 -13.44 2.52
N ASN A 236 -10.22 -14.68 2.52
CA ASN A 236 -9.72 -15.35 1.33
C ASN A 236 -10.89 -15.80 0.42
N SER A 237 -10.58 -16.40 -0.73
CA SER A 237 -11.58 -16.89 -1.69
C SER A 237 -12.53 -17.96 -1.13
N GLU A 238 -12.15 -18.63 -0.04
CA GLU A 238 -13.00 -19.60 0.66
C GLU A 238 -13.91 -18.96 1.72
N GLY A 239 -13.86 -17.64 1.88
CA GLY A 239 -14.63 -16.92 2.90
C GLY A 239 -14.07 -17.04 4.33
N LYS A 240 -12.84 -17.53 4.49
CA LYS A 240 -12.12 -17.58 5.77
C LYS A 240 -11.26 -16.34 5.95
N LYS A 241 -10.98 -15.96 7.21
CA LYS A 241 -10.06 -14.85 7.50
C LYS A 241 -8.71 -15.09 6.81
N LEU A 242 -8.24 -14.10 6.05
CA LEU A 242 -6.96 -14.15 5.36
C LEU A 242 -5.84 -14.46 6.35
N SER A 243 -5.01 -15.43 6.04
CA SER A 243 -3.96 -15.95 6.92
C SER A 243 -2.58 -15.88 6.26
N LYS A 244 -1.52 -16.09 7.06
CA LYS A 244 -0.13 -16.13 6.56
C LYS A 244 0.12 -17.22 5.50
N ARG A 245 -0.75 -18.22 5.38
CA ARG A 245 -0.63 -19.32 4.41
C ARG A 245 -1.22 -18.96 3.05
N ASP A 246 -2.06 -17.93 3.01
CA ASP A 246 -2.63 -17.44 1.76
C ASP A 246 -1.58 -16.55 1.06
N GLY A 247 -1.32 -16.78 -0.22
CA GLY A 247 -0.40 -15.96 -1.02
C GLY A 247 -0.84 -14.49 -1.00
N GLY A 248 0.14 -13.56 -0.90
CA GLY A 248 -0.15 -12.13 -0.90
C GLY A 248 -0.70 -11.57 0.42
N SER A 249 -0.56 -12.30 1.54
CA SER A 249 -1.08 -11.86 2.84
C SER A 249 -0.20 -10.82 3.56
N SER A 250 1.04 -10.57 3.10
CA SER A 250 2.00 -9.60 3.67
C SER A 250 2.44 -8.56 2.66
N ILE A 251 2.81 -7.37 3.14
CA ILE A 251 3.34 -6.31 2.27
C ILE A 251 4.68 -6.71 1.65
N THR A 252 5.52 -7.43 2.40
CA THR A 252 6.80 -7.96 1.90
C THR A 252 6.61 -8.85 0.66
N TYR A 253 5.54 -9.65 0.61
CA TYR A 253 5.23 -10.44 -0.57
C TYR A 253 5.09 -9.56 -1.82
N PHE A 254 4.39 -8.45 -1.74
CA PHE A 254 4.20 -7.55 -2.89
C PHE A 254 5.50 -6.87 -3.30
N MET A 255 6.31 -6.46 -2.32
CA MET A 255 7.64 -5.88 -2.56
C MET A 255 8.53 -6.86 -3.34
N ASP A 256 8.62 -8.09 -2.87
CA ASP A 256 9.52 -9.12 -3.43
C ASP A 256 9.08 -9.61 -4.81
N ASN A 257 7.77 -9.61 -5.07
CA ASN A 257 7.20 -10.07 -6.34
C ASN A 257 7.00 -8.94 -7.38
N GLY A 258 7.54 -7.76 -7.12
CA GLY A 258 7.57 -6.68 -8.12
C GLY A 258 6.24 -5.98 -8.36
N TYR A 259 5.37 -5.94 -7.35
CA TYR A 259 4.23 -5.02 -7.36
C TYR A 259 4.72 -3.59 -7.12
N THR A 260 3.97 -2.62 -7.62
CA THR A 260 4.25 -1.21 -7.38
C THR A 260 3.56 -0.73 -6.10
N PRO A 261 4.20 0.15 -5.31
CA PRO A 261 3.60 0.71 -4.11
C PRO A 261 2.21 1.33 -4.37
N GLU A 262 2.09 2.07 -5.48
CA GLU A 262 0.87 2.74 -5.89
C GLU A 262 -0.28 1.75 -6.15
N ALA A 263 0.02 0.63 -6.80
CA ALA A 263 -0.98 -0.41 -7.07
C ALA A 263 -1.45 -1.08 -5.79
N VAL A 264 -0.53 -1.40 -4.89
CA VAL A 264 -0.86 -2.05 -3.61
C VAL A 264 -1.66 -1.11 -2.72
N ALA A 265 -1.27 0.16 -2.60
CA ALA A 265 -2.01 1.16 -1.82
C ALA A 265 -3.43 1.35 -2.39
N ASN A 266 -3.58 1.48 -3.71
CA ASN A 266 -4.89 1.56 -4.35
C ASN A 266 -5.72 0.28 -4.10
N TYR A 267 -5.13 -0.90 -4.27
CA TYR A 267 -5.81 -2.17 -4.03
C TYR A 267 -6.29 -2.31 -2.58
N LEU A 268 -5.46 -1.93 -1.60
CA LEU A 268 -5.83 -1.92 -0.18
C LEU A 268 -7.03 -1.01 0.09
N CYS A 269 -7.14 0.14 -0.58
CA CYS A 269 -8.31 1.00 -0.48
C CYS A 269 -9.57 0.30 -0.98
N LEU A 270 -9.51 -0.38 -2.12
CA LEU A 270 -10.65 -1.09 -2.70
C LEU A 270 -11.11 -2.30 -1.87
N LEU A 271 -10.30 -2.77 -0.93
CA LEU A 271 -10.69 -3.81 0.02
C LEU A 271 -11.58 -3.24 1.14
N GLY A 272 -12.80 -2.90 0.79
CA GLY A 272 -13.83 -2.44 1.72
C GLY A 272 -14.23 -0.98 1.57
N TRP A 273 -13.59 -0.19 0.70
CA TRP A 273 -14.00 1.16 0.35
C TRP A 273 -14.26 1.28 -1.16
N SER A 274 -15.13 2.21 -1.56
CA SER A 274 -15.44 2.46 -2.97
C SER A 274 -15.51 3.97 -3.25
N PRO A 275 -14.97 4.43 -4.40
CA PRO A 275 -15.11 5.83 -4.82
C PRO A 275 -16.55 6.20 -5.19
N GLY A 276 -17.43 5.22 -5.47
CA GLY A 276 -18.82 5.41 -5.85
C GLY A 276 -19.06 5.66 -7.36
N ASP A 277 -18.02 5.68 -8.18
CA ASP A 277 -18.08 5.94 -9.63
C ASP A 277 -17.48 4.81 -10.49
N ASN A 278 -17.31 3.64 -9.92
CA ASN A 278 -16.76 2.43 -10.57
C ASN A 278 -15.31 2.53 -11.07
N ARG A 279 -14.59 3.60 -10.76
CA ARG A 279 -13.14 3.66 -11.02
C ARG A 279 -12.43 2.68 -10.12
N GLU A 280 -11.53 1.89 -10.68
CA GLU A 280 -10.70 0.94 -9.93
C GLU A 280 -9.25 1.41 -9.82
N ARG A 281 -8.67 1.91 -10.91
CA ARG A 281 -7.34 2.53 -10.87
C ARG A 281 -7.44 3.98 -10.40
N LEU A 282 -6.91 4.24 -9.22
CA LEU A 282 -6.86 5.55 -8.57
C LEU A 282 -5.49 5.75 -7.92
N SER A 283 -4.93 6.94 -8.05
CA SER A 283 -3.78 7.33 -7.23
C SER A 283 -4.22 7.73 -5.81
N ILE A 284 -3.28 7.80 -4.88
CA ILE A 284 -3.58 8.24 -3.51
C ILE A 284 -4.06 9.69 -3.50
N GLU A 285 -3.54 10.54 -4.39
CA GLU A 285 -3.96 11.94 -4.55
C GLU A 285 -5.41 12.04 -5.05
N GLU A 286 -5.86 11.09 -5.88
CA GLU A 286 -7.25 10.99 -6.32
C GLU A 286 -8.16 10.44 -5.21
N ILE A 287 -7.67 9.50 -4.40
CA ILE A 287 -8.42 8.88 -3.30
C ILE A 287 -8.60 9.86 -2.14
N LEU A 288 -7.56 10.57 -1.74
CA LEU A 288 -7.53 11.41 -0.55
C LEU A 288 -8.72 12.40 -0.43
N PRO A 289 -9.07 13.18 -1.46
CA PRO A 289 -10.17 14.14 -1.36
C PRO A 289 -11.57 13.49 -1.29
N ILE A 290 -11.71 12.26 -1.76
CA ILE A 290 -13.00 11.57 -1.84
C ILE A 290 -13.15 10.45 -0.80
N PHE A 291 -12.09 10.16 -0.03
CA PHE A 291 -12.13 9.15 1.03
C PHE A 291 -13.14 9.54 2.11
N GLY A 292 -13.81 8.58 2.70
CA GLY A 292 -14.73 8.80 3.81
C GLY A 292 -15.00 7.50 4.55
N LEU A 293 -15.04 7.55 5.88
CA LEU A 293 -15.37 6.38 6.71
C LEU A 293 -16.82 5.91 6.48
N ASP A 294 -17.71 6.82 6.13
CA ASP A 294 -19.11 6.56 5.76
C ASP A 294 -19.27 5.81 4.45
N LYS A 295 -18.22 5.81 3.60
CA LYS A 295 -18.15 5.07 2.33
C LYS A 295 -17.53 3.67 2.46
N ILE A 296 -17.16 3.28 3.68
CA ILE A 296 -16.65 1.94 3.95
C ILE A 296 -17.82 0.95 3.95
N ASN A 297 -17.64 -0.12 3.19
CA ASN A 297 -18.62 -1.19 3.10
C ASN A 297 -18.69 -1.96 4.44
N ARG A 298 -19.90 -2.34 4.87
CA ARG A 298 -20.08 -3.16 6.09
C ARG A 298 -19.78 -4.64 5.87
N ARG A 299 -19.74 -5.08 4.61
CA ARG A 299 -19.48 -6.48 4.25
C ARG A 299 -17.99 -6.74 4.21
N ASN A 300 -17.60 -7.94 4.61
CA ASN A 300 -16.24 -8.41 4.50
C ASN A 300 -15.75 -8.34 3.05
N ALA A 301 -14.49 -7.91 2.86
CA ALA A 301 -13.85 -7.85 1.57
C ALA A 301 -13.22 -9.20 1.23
N ILE A 302 -13.38 -9.65 -0.01
CA ILE A 302 -12.68 -10.83 -0.51
C ILE A 302 -11.35 -10.38 -1.11
N PHE A 303 -10.26 -11.01 -0.66
CA PHE A 303 -8.94 -10.81 -1.20
C PHE A 303 -8.81 -11.56 -2.53
N ASP A 304 -8.52 -10.82 -3.60
CA ASP A 304 -8.37 -11.31 -4.96
C ASP A 304 -7.00 -10.89 -5.50
N LEU A 305 -6.07 -11.85 -5.57
CA LEU A 305 -4.71 -11.59 -6.03
C LEU A 305 -4.66 -11.29 -7.54
N ASP A 306 -5.54 -11.90 -8.33
CA ASP A 306 -5.61 -11.67 -9.78
C ASP A 306 -6.07 -10.24 -10.08
N LYS A 307 -7.02 -9.73 -9.29
CA LYS A 307 -7.42 -8.32 -9.37
C LYS A 307 -6.27 -7.38 -8.99
N CYS A 308 -5.51 -7.71 -7.95
CA CYS A 308 -4.33 -6.93 -7.57
C CYS A 308 -3.26 -6.95 -8.69
N PHE A 309 -3.03 -8.09 -9.30
CA PHE A 309 -2.12 -8.27 -10.42
C PHE A 309 -2.54 -7.43 -11.64
N TRP A 310 -3.81 -7.49 -12.01
CA TRP A 310 -4.36 -6.66 -13.09
C TRP A 310 -4.17 -5.16 -12.80
N LEU A 311 -4.50 -4.74 -11.58
CA LEU A 311 -4.37 -3.35 -11.15
C LEU A 311 -2.91 -2.88 -11.19
N ASN A 312 -1.97 -3.75 -10.81
CA ASN A 312 -0.53 -3.48 -10.91
C ASN A 312 -0.11 -3.16 -12.34
N GLY A 313 -0.55 -3.97 -13.30
CA GLY A 313 -0.31 -3.70 -14.73
C GLY A 313 -0.88 -2.35 -15.19
N GLN A 314 -2.07 -1.95 -14.69
CA GLN A 314 -2.67 -0.65 -15.02
C GLN A 314 -1.84 0.52 -14.43
N HIS A 315 -1.32 0.39 -13.22
CA HIS A 315 -0.43 1.38 -12.61
C HIS A 315 0.89 1.49 -13.37
N ILE A 316 1.54 0.37 -13.70
CA ILE A 316 2.77 0.37 -14.52
C ILE A 316 2.52 1.07 -15.85
N LEU A 317 1.42 0.77 -16.54
CA LEU A 317 1.10 1.37 -17.83
C LEU A 317 0.94 2.89 -17.72
N SER A 318 0.32 3.38 -16.67
CA SER A 318 -0.02 4.82 -16.51
C SER A 318 1.10 5.67 -15.90
N MET A 319 2.08 5.09 -15.20
CA MET A 319 3.16 5.87 -14.56
C MET A 319 4.15 6.43 -15.60
N SER A 320 4.91 7.46 -15.22
CA SER A 320 5.99 7.98 -16.05
C SER A 320 7.12 6.96 -16.25
N LEU A 321 7.87 7.09 -17.35
CA LEU A 321 9.04 6.23 -17.59
C LEU A 321 10.10 6.38 -16.47
N ALA A 322 10.28 7.59 -15.97
CA ALA A 322 11.21 7.85 -14.87
C ALA A 322 10.83 7.09 -13.59
N ARG A 323 9.53 7.12 -13.23
CA ARG A 323 9.04 6.36 -12.05
C ARG A 323 9.12 4.85 -12.27
N PHE A 324 8.81 4.38 -13.49
CA PHE A 324 8.99 2.98 -13.82
C PHE A 324 10.45 2.54 -13.70
N ALA A 325 11.38 3.35 -14.20
CA ALA A 325 12.82 3.07 -14.10
C ALA A 325 13.31 3.02 -12.65
N GLU A 326 12.89 3.99 -11.83
CA GLU A 326 13.20 4.01 -10.39
C GLU A 326 12.78 2.72 -9.70
N LEU A 327 11.55 2.23 -9.97
CA LEU A 327 11.01 1.03 -9.35
C LEU A 327 11.57 -0.26 -9.93
N ALA A 328 11.90 -0.29 -11.23
CA ALA A 328 12.41 -1.49 -11.91
C ALA A 328 13.91 -1.72 -11.66
N LYS A 329 14.68 -0.64 -11.47
CA LYS A 329 16.14 -0.68 -11.32
C LYS A 329 16.62 -1.67 -10.24
N PRO A 330 16.05 -1.72 -9.03
CA PRO A 330 16.47 -2.69 -8.01
C PRO A 330 16.37 -4.15 -8.46
N PHE A 331 15.37 -4.49 -9.30
CA PHE A 331 15.21 -5.84 -9.85
C PHE A 331 16.24 -6.14 -10.93
N VAL A 332 16.55 -5.14 -11.77
CA VAL A 332 17.58 -5.24 -12.81
C VAL A 332 18.98 -5.41 -12.19
N ASP A 333 19.28 -4.61 -11.15
CA ASP A 333 20.54 -4.68 -10.41
C ASP A 333 20.70 -6.03 -9.70
N LYS A 334 19.64 -6.51 -9.03
CA LYS A 334 19.60 -7.80 -8.35
C LYS A 334 19.83 -8.97 -9.32
N ALA A 335 19.35 -8.86 -10.56
CA ALA A 335 19.55 -9.86 -11.61
C ALA A 335 20.94 -9.79 -12.24
N GLY A 336 21.77 -8.79 -11.90
CA GLY A 336 23.13 -8.64 -12.43
C GLY A 336 23.19 -8.29 -13.90
N ILE A 337 22.19 -7.60 -14.45
CA ILE A 337 22.16 -7.19 -15.86
C ILE A 337 23.27 -6.13 -16.12
N PRO A 338 24.22 -6.37 -17.08
CA PRO A 338 25.35 -5.48 -17.29
C PRO A 338 24.99 -4.29 -18.22
N TYR A 339 24.04 -3.44 -17.80
CA TYR A 339 23.55 -2.33 -18.63
C TYR A 339 24.53 -1.13 -18.71
N GLY A 340 25.58 -1.08 -17.86
CA GLY A 340 26.60 -0.04 -17.88
C GLY A 340 26.16 1.27 -17.26
N THR A 341 25.39 2.07 -17.97
CA THR A 341 24.90 3.38 -17.49
C THR A 341 23.36 3.45 -17.47
N GLU A 342 22.82 4.39 -16.68
CA GLU A 342 21.36 4.60 -16.64
C GLU A 342 20.81 5.09 -17.98
N GLU A 343 21.60 5.87 -18.73
CA GLU A 343 21.22 6.32 -20.08
C GLU A 343 21.05 5.15 -21.05
N ALA A 344 21.87 4.10 -20.92
CA ALA A 344 21.73 2.88 -21.72
C ALA A 344 20.53 2.01 -21.27
N LEU A 345 20.16 2.05 -19.99
CA LEU A 345 19.04 1.29 -19.45
C LEU A 345 17.68 1.88 -19.88
N MET A 346 17.56 3.19 -19.96
CA MET A 346 16.28 3.88 -20.20
C MET A 346 15.56 3.47 -21.49
N PRO A 347 16.23 3.37 -22.65
CA PRO A 347 15.58 2.88 -23.88
C PRO A 347 15.07 1.44 -23.74
N ALA A 348 15.82 0.56 -23.08
CA ALA A 348 15.40 -0.83 -22.85
C ALA A 348 14.15 -0.90 -21.96
N LEU A 349 14.08 -0.09 -20.91
CA LEU A 349 12.91 0.01 -20.04
C LEU A 349 11.69 0.59 -20.80
N ALA A 350 11.91 1.56 -21.66
CA ALA A 350 10.83 2.19 -22.46
C ALA A 350 10.08 1.18 -23.32
N ILE A 351 10.80 0.28 -24.01
CA ILE A 351 10.19 -0.68 -24.93
C ILE A 351 9.48 -1.84 -24.21
N VAL A 352 9.74 -2.07 -22.94
CA VAL A 352 9.11 -3.16 -22.16
C VAL A 352 8.03 -2.69 -21.22
N LYS A 353 7.98 -1.42 -20.84
CA LYS A 353 7.04 -0.86 -19.86
C LYS A 353 5.58 -1.26 -20.11
N ALA A 354 5.13 -1.24 -21.37
CA ALA A 354 3.76 -1.63 -21.71
C ALA A 354 3.53 -3.16 -21.80
N LYS A 355 4.57 -3.96 -21.62
CA LYS A 355 4.51 -5.42 -21.75
C LYS A 355 4.57 -6.15 -20.42
N VAL A 356 5.27 -5.58 -19.44
CA VAL A 356 5.42 -6.18 -18.10
C VAL A 356 4.22 -5.84 -17.22
N LYS A 357 3.91 -6.73 -16.31
CA LYS A 357 2.87 -6.55 -15.30
C LYS A 357 3.43 -6.60 -13.88
N HIS A 358 4.62 -7.14 -13.71
CA HIS A 358 5.43 -7.06 -12.50
C HIS A 358 6.79 -6.45 -12.81
N LEU A 359 7.35 -5.71 -11.85
CA LEU A 359 8.70 -5.17 -11.96
C LEU A 359 9.76 -6.29 -11.96
N SER A 360 9.46 -7.41 -11.28
CA SER A 360 10.30 -8.61 -11.26
C SER A 360 10.45 -9.29 -12.62
N ASP A 361 9.54 -9.01 -13.57
CA ASP A 361 9.63 -9.56 -14.93
C ASP A 361 10.64 -8.80 -15.79
N VAL A 362 10.93 -7.53 -15.43
CA VAL A 362 11.77 -6.63 -16.25
C VAL A 362 13.12 -7.23 -16.64
N PRO A 363 13.90 -7.86 -15.74
CA PRO A 363 15.18 -8.45 -16.08
C PRO A 363 15.08 -9.46 -17.23
N ASP A 364 14.08 -10.32 -17.23
CA ASP A 364 13.86 -11.32 -18.29
C ASP A 364 13.53 -10.68 -19.64
N TRP A 365 12.85 -9.53 -19.61
CA TRP A 365 12.42 -8.82 -20.82
C TRP A 365 13.54 -8.01 -21.45
N ILE A 366 14.56 -7.58 -20.68
CA ILE A 366 15.62 -6.70 -21.18
C ILE A 366 17.02 -7.32 -21.15
N GLY A 367 17.23 -8.38 -20.37
CA GLY A 367 18.56 -8.93 -20.12
C GLY A 367 19.34 -9.26 -21.41
N PHE A 368 18.68 -9.86 -22.38
CA PHE A 368 19.28 -10.17 -23.66
C PHE A 368 19.75 -8.95 -24.46
N LEU A 369 19.23 -7.75 -24.16
CA LEU A 369 19.65 -6.51 -24.84
C LEU A 369 21.07 -6.08 -24.43
N PHE A 370 21.56 -6.52 -23.27
CA PHE A 370 22.82 -6.08 -22.68
C PHE A 370 23.94 -7.12 -22.72
N THR A 371 23.67 -8.32 -23.24
CA THR A 371 24.68 -9.38 -23.40
C THR A 371 24.68 -9.91 -24.83
N ASP A 372 25.83 -10.42 -25.29
CA ASP A 372 25.92 -11.16 -26.56
C ASP A 372 25.79 -12.68 -26.36
N GLU A 373 25.79 -13.09 -25.09
CA GLU A 373 25.47 -14.46 -24.66
C GLU A 373 24.00 -14.54 -24.25
N TYR A 374 23.14 -15.02 -25.14
CA TYR A 374 21.73 -15.28 -24.90
C TYR A 374 21.32 -16.64 -25.45
N ALA A 375 20.41 -17.32 -24.77
CA ALA A 375 19.92 -18.62 -25.16
C ALA A 375 18.88 -18.51 -26.28
N PHE A 376 18.92 -19.49 -27.19
CA PHE A 376 17.84 -19.68 -28.15
C PHE A 376 16.84 -20.70 -27.59
N ASP A 377 15.57 -20.33 -27.57
CA ASP A 377 14.47 -21.23 -27.27
C ASP A 377 14.36 -22.25 -28.44
N PRO A 378 14.48 -23.56 -28.18
CA PRO A 378 14.43 -24.59 -29.24
C PRO A 378 13.13 -24.53 -30.05
N ASP A 379 11.99 -24.30 -29.39
CA ASP A 379 10.68 -24.16 -30.03
C ASP A 379 10.60 -22.92 -30.93
N ALA A 380 11.21 -21.82 -30.54
CA ALA A 380 11.27 -20.59 -31.32
C ALA A 380 12.17 -20.79 -32.55
N VAL A 381 13.29 -21.47 -32.42
CA VAL A 381 14.21 -21.85 -33.53
C VAL A 381 13.46 -22.70 -34.54
N GLU A 382 12.85 -23.80 -34.11
CA GLU A 382 12.12 -24.73 -34.99
C GLU A 382 10.99 -24.02 -35.74
N LYS A 383 10.22 -23.22 -35.05
CA LYS A 383 9.04 -22.52 -35.63
C LYS A 383 9.40 -21.33 -36.51
N SER A 384 10.63 -20.81 -36.44
CA SER A 384 10.99 -19.57 -37.13
C SER A 384 12.26 -19.65 -37.96
N LEU A 385 13.38 -20.18 -37.42
CA LEU A 385 14.66 -20.20 -38.09
C LEU A 385 14.82 -21.45 -39.03
N ASN A 386 14.26 -22.58 -38.61
CA ASN A 386 14.35 -23.84 -39.41
C ASN A 386 13.31 -23.92 -40.53
N LYS A 387 12.45 -22.87 -40.69
CA LYS A 387 11.52 -22.85 -41.81
C LYS A 387 12.23 -22.67 -43.14
N PRO A 388 11.73 -23.33 -44.22
CA PRO A 388 12.31 -23.18 -45.56
C PRO A 388 12.51 -21.72 -45.97
N GLY A 389 13.71 -21.35 -46.36
CA GLY A 389 14.06 -20.02 -46.80
C GLY A 389 14.26 -18.97 -45.70
N ALA A 390 14.15 -19.34 -44.42
CA ALA A 390 14.30 -18.35 -43.31
C ALA A 390 15.70 -17.74 -43.29
N THR A 391 16.75 -18.54 -43.47
CA THR A 391 18.15 -18.07 -43.52
C THR A 391 18.39 -17.08 -44.64
N GLY A 392 17.91 -17.41 -45.90
CA GLY A 392 18.04 -16.50 -47.01
C GLY A 392 17.26 -15.19 -46.85
N ARG A 393 16.10 -15.23 -46.13
CA ARG A 393 15.34 -14.02 -45.76
C ARG A 393 16.09 -13.18 -44.75
N LEU A 394 16.75 -13.78 -43.76
CA LEU A 394 17.61 -13.04 -42.80
C LEU A 394 18.82 -12.41 -43.51
N GLU A 395 19.42 -13.08 -44.49
CA GLU A 395 20.52 -12.53 -45.28
C GLU A 395 20.07 -11.32 -46.09
N ALA A 396 18.97 -11.42 -46.82
CA ALA A 396 18.43 -10.33 -47.57
C ALA A 396 18.05 -9.12 -46.69
N LEU A 397 17.43 -9.38 -45.55
CA LEU A 397 17.14 -8.34 -44.55
C LEU A 397 18.40 -7.73 -43.99
N GLY A 398 19.39 -8.53 -43.61
CA GLY A 398 20.68 -8.06 -43.09
C GLY A 398 21.43 -7.18 -44.07
N ALA A 399 21.48 -7.56 -45.36
CA ALA A 399 22.07 -6.77 -46.43
C ALA A 399 21.34 -5.40 -46.61
N LYS A 400 20.01 -5.39 -46.56
CA LYS A 400 19.25 -4.15 -46.61
C LYS A 400 19.48 -3.25 -45.40
N LEU A 401 19.43 -3.81 -44.21
CA LEU A 401 19.68 -3.09 -42.94
C LEU A 401 21.09 -2.50 -42.89
N ALA A 402 22.08 -3.19 -43.44
CA ALA A 402 23.45 -2.68 -43.54
C ALA A 402 23.57 -1.36 -44.33
N THR A 403 22.67 -1.07 -45.23
CA THR A 403 22.68 0.19 -46.04
C THR A 403 22.07 1.39 -45.29
N ILE A 404 21.39 1.19 -44.17
CA ILE A 404 20.74 2.26 -43.41
C ILE A 404 21.81 3.13 -42.71
N SER A 405 21.79 4.43 -42.94
CA SER A 405 22.64 5.41 -42.24
C SER A 405 21.99 5.95 -40.95
N ASP A 406 20.69 6.21 -41.00
CA ASP A 406 19.89 6.68 -39.88
C ASP A 406 19.16 5.50 -39.21
N TRP A 407 19.69 5.02 -38.07
CA TRP A 407 19.23 3.79 -37.40
C TRP A 407 18.14 4.10 -36.38
N THR A 408 16.89 4.15 -36.86
CA THR A 408 15.70 4.37 -36.04
C THR A 408 14.69 3.23 -36.28
N HIS A 409 13.75 3.01 -35.31
CA HIS A 409 12.69 2.02 -35.47
C HIS A 409 11.88 2.26 -36.77
N VAL A 410 11.71 3.53 -37.20
CA VAL A 410 10.97 3.89 -38.41
C VAL A 410 11.70 3.46 -39.70
N THR A 411 13.01 3.75 -39.78
CA THR A 411 13.82 3.40 -40.94
C THR A 411 14.04 1.91 -41.07
N VAL A 412 14.21 1.22 -39.91
CA VAL A 412 14.32 -0.24 -39.85
C VAL A 412 13.03 -0.93 -40.24
N GLU A 413 11.88 -0.43 -39.78
CA GLU A 413 10.56 -0.94 -40.20
C GLU A 413 10.35 -0.79 -41.73
N ALA A 414 10.69 0.38 -42.26
CA ALA A 414 10.58 0.62 -43.70
C ALA A 414 11.46 -0.35 -44.51
N ALA A 415 12.72 -0.57 -44.09
CA ALA A 415 13.62 -1.51 -44.74
C ALA A 415 13.11 -2.94 -44.72
N LEU A 416 12.54 -3.38 -43.58
CA LEU A 416 11.98 -4.73 -43.47
C LEU A 416 10.77 -4.90 -44.38
N LYS A 417 9.86 -3.90 -44.45
CA LYS A 417 8.71 -3.92 -45.36
C LYS A 417 9.13 -3.94 -46.84
N GLU A 418 10.10 -3.13 -47.21
CA GLU A 418 10.66 -3.10 -48.59
C GLU A 418 11.30 -4.45 -48.95
N THR A 419 12.08 -5.05 -48.03
CA THR A 419 12.69 -6.38 -48.21
C THR A 419 11.61 -7.44 -48.42
N ALA A 420 10.52 -7.42 -47.65
CA ALA A 420 9.40 -8.33 -47.81
C ALA A 420 8.75 -8.20 -49.19
N ALA A 421 8.55 -6.97 -49.68
CA ALA A 421 7.99 -6.70 -51.02
C ALA A 421 8.92 -7.20 -52.14
N ILE A 422 10.23 -6.96 -52.04
CA ILE A 422 11.22 -7.44 -53.04
C ILE A 422 11.23 -8.97 -53.10
N LEU A 423 11.15 -9.65 -51.92
CA LEU A 423 11.13 -11.10 -51.88
C LEU A 423 9.76 -11.73 -52.18
N GLY A 424 8.70 -10.94 -52.35
CA GLY A 424 7.35 -11.41 -52.59
C GLY A 424 6.75 -12.21 -51.46
N VAL A 425 7.18 -11.94 -50.20
CA VAL A 425 6.72 -12.65 -48.99
C VAL A 425 5.94 -11.75 -48.06
N LYS A 426 5.16 -12.35 -47.13
CA LYS A 426 4.49 -11.59 -46.06
C LYS A 426 5.50 -11.05 -45.06
N THR A 427 5.26 -9.85 -44.53
CA THR A 427 6.13 -9.19 -43.54
C THR A 427 6.44 -10.09 -42.33
N GLY A 428 5.46 -10.89 -41.88
CA GLY A 428 5.64 -11.85 -40.76
C GLY A 428 6.73 -12.91 -41.00
N GLU A 429 6.99 -13.25 -42.31
CA GLU A 429 8.04 -14.21 -42.63
C GLU A 429 9.48 -13.67 -42.46
N LEU A 430 9.61 -12.35 -42.30
CA LEU A 430 10.85 -11.68 -41.89
C LEU A 430 10.84 -11.36 -40.40
N VAL A 431 9.70 -10.90 -39.87
CA VAL A 431 9.57 -10.47 -38.47
C VAL A 431 9.88 -11.60 -37.49
N HIS A 432 9.33 -12.80 -37.71
CA HIS A 432 9.52 -13.92 -36.78
C HIS A 432 10.97 -14.42 -36.72
N PRO A 433 11.63 -14.73 -37.87
CA PRO A 433 13.03 -15.11 -37.85
C PRO A 433 13.94 -14.03 -37.27
N ALA A 434 13.70 -12.75 -37.64
CA ALA A 434 14.48 -11.63 -37.14
C ALA A 434 14.34 -11.45 -35.61
N ARG A 435 13.14 -11.64 -35.06
CA ARG A 435 12.90 -11.61 -33.62
C ARG A 435 13.70 -12.71 -32.89
N VAL A 436 13.59 -13.94 -33.38
CA VAL A 436 14.32 -15.06 -32.77
C VAL A 436 15.83 -14.84 -32.91
N ALA A 437 16.28 -14.31 -34.04
CA ALA A 437 17.69 -14.00 -34.26
C ALA A 437 18.25 -13.02 -33.21
N VAL A 438 17.52 -11.96 -32.85
CA VAL A 438 18.05 -10.94 -31.95
C VAL A 438 17.77 -11.20 -30.46
N SER A 439 16.77 -12.02 -30.13
CA SER A 439 16.34 -12.25 -28.75
C SER A 439 16.40 -13.71 -28.30
N GLY A 440 16.56 -14.65 -29.22
CA GLY A 440 16.43 -16.09 -28.95
C GLY A 440 15.00 -16.57 -28.70
N ARG A 441 13.98 -15.69 -28.73
CA ARG A 441 12.60 -15.97 -28.30
C ARG A 441 11.59 -15.58 -29.37
N SER A 442 10.43 -16.25 -29.37
CA SER A 442 9.29 -15.90 -30.26
C SER A 442 8.49 -14.69 -29.76
N VAL A 443 8.56 -14.37 -28.45
CA VAL A 443 7.85 -13.28 -27.78
C VAL A 443 8.86 -12.29 -27.20
N GLY A 444 8.54 -11.00 -27.25
CA GLY A 444 9.42 -9.96 -26.73
C GLY A 444 8.83 -8.55 -26.98
N PRO A 445 9.62 -7.50 -26.72
CA PRO A 445 9.26 -6.13 -27.07
C PRO A 445 9.01 -5.92 -28.58
N GLY A 446 8.63 -4.74 -29.00
CA GLY A 446 8.49 -4.42 -30.42
C GLY A 446 9.79 -4.69 -31.17
N LEU A 447 9.71 -5.36 -32.35
CA LEU A 447 10.92 -5.79 -33.07
C LEU A 447 11.78 -4.60 -33.50
N TYR A 448 11.17 -3.58 -34.02
CA TYR A 448 11.87 -2.43 -34.57
C TYR A 448 12.52 -1.59 -33.47
N GLU A 449 11.84 -1.43 -32.36
CA GLU A 449 12.35 -0.77 -31.16
C GLU A 449 13.51 -1.59 -30.54
N MET A 450 13.44 -2.94 -30.56
CA MET A 450 14.58 -3.77 -30.14
C MET A 450 15.80 -3.53 -31.02
N PHE A 451 15.65 -3.42 -32.34
CA PHE A 451 16.75 -3.12 -33.24
C PHE A 451 17.37 -1.77 -32.97
N GLU A 452 16.53 -0.75 -32.71
CA GLU A 452 16.99 0.59 -32.35
C GLU A 452 17.85 0.57 -31.09
N VAL A 453 17.37 -0.13 -30.02
CA VAL A 453 18.09 -0.26 -28.75
C VAL A 453 19.38 -1.07 -28.89
N LEU A 454 19.37 -2.15 -29.67
CA LEU A 454 20.56 -2.97 -29.89
C LEU A 454 21.64 -2.25 -30.72
N GLY A 455 21.22 -1.36 -31.60
CA GLY A 455 22.10 -0.74 -32.58
C GLY A 455 22.39 -1.65 -33.79
N LYS A 456 22.87 -1.02 -34.86
CA LYS A 456 23.07 -1.65 -36.16
C LYS A 456 24.04 -2.83 -36.10
N GLU A 457 25.21 -2.59 -35.52
CA GLU A 457 26.30 -3.60 -35.50
C GLU A 457 25.89 -4.87 -34.76
N ARG A 458 25.32 -4.73 -33.55
CA ARG A 458 24.87 -5.88 -32.76
C ARG A 458 23.71 -6.61 -33.42
N THR A 459 22.77 -5.89 -34.05
CA THR A 459 21.66 -6.52 -34.77
C THR A 459 22.17 -7.40 -35.90
N LEU A 460 23.09 -6.91 -36.71
CA LEU A 460 23.68 -7.66 -37.83
C LEU A 460 24.50 -8.86 -37.33
N ALA A 461 25.33 -8.68 -36.30
CA ALA A 461 26.09 -9.78 -35.71
C ALA A 461 25.17 -10.90 -35.18
N ARG A 462 24.02 -10.54 -34.57
CA ARG A 462 23.04 -11.52 -34.11
C ARG A 462 22.32 -12.25 -35.22
N PHE A 463 22.15 -11.64 -36.38
CA PHE A 463 21.62 -12.34 -37.58
C PHE A 463 22.62 -13.43 -38.03
N GLU A 464 23.93 -13.15 -38.06
CA GLU A 464 24.95 -14.12 -38.39
C GLU A 464 24.98 -15.28 -37.39
N LYS A 465 24.91 -14.97 -36.06
CA LYS A 465 24.85 -16.00 -35.01
C LYS A 465 23.63 -16.90 -35.19
N ALA A 466 22.45 -16.33 -35.53
CA ALA A 466 21.22 -17.09 -35.72
C ALA A 466 21.25 -18.01 -36.95
N LYS A 467 21.92 -17.60 -38.04
CA LYS A 467 22.11 -18.45 -39.23
C LYS A 467 22.94 -19.68 -38.90
N ALA A 468 24.01 -19.52 -38.08
CA ALA A 468 24.79 -20.65 -37.62
C ALA A 468 24.00 -21.61 -36.72
N GLN A 469 23.06 -21.07 -35.95
CA GLN A 469 22.16 -21.85 -35.07
C GLN A 469 21.13 -22.66 -35.87
N ALA A 470 20.64 -22.15 -37.00
CA ALA A 470 19.68 -22.82 -37.87
C ALA A 470 20.33 -23.96 -38.70
N ALA A 471 21.65 -23.96 -38.85
CA ALA A 471 22.40 -24.97 -39.60
C ALA A 471 22.74 -26.22 -38.77
N ASN A 472 22.54 -26.19 -37.47
CA ASN A 472 22.76 -27.30 -36.54
C ASN A 472 21.43 -27.94 -36.16
#